data_b2732679210bd184ebd19bcfb0fd0209
#
_entry.id   b2732679210bd184ebd19bcfb0fd0209
#
_cell.length_a   1.000
_cell.length_b   1.000
_cell.length_c   1.000
_cell.angle_alpha   90.00
_cell.angle_beta   90.00
_cell.angle_gamma   90.00
#
_symmetry.space_group_name_H-M   'P 1'
#
loop_
_entity.id
_entity.type
_entity.pdbx_description
1 polymer ?
#
loop_
_entity_poly.entity_id
_entity_poly.type
_entity_poly.pdbx_seq_one_letter_code
_entity_poly.pdbx_strand_id
1 'polypeptide(L)'
;MGYLIEKPPVRYCLECGEPIAYGGRPDRKFCSCGCRNSYHNRGYREVRIIKHRITSALDKNHDVLSKLLRMGVTAISLPDLAQMGFNPEYITSFSKNGGRTECRCYDIKYFLTPTRIFSLVRTNIV
;
A
#
# COMPACT_ATOMS: atom_id res chain seq x y z
N MET A 1 -7.24 -41.76 -43.84
CA MET A 1 -6.21 -40.99 -43.16
C MET A 1 -6.86 -39.92 -42.30
N GLY A 2 -6.83 -40.10 -41.01
CA GLY A 2 -7.46 -39.18 -40.12
C GLY A 2 -6.66 -37.89 -40.01
N TYR A 3 -7.31 -36.78 -40.20
CA TYR A 3 -6.73 -35.52 -39.78
C TYR A 3 -6.67 -35.57 -38.27
N LEU A 4 -5.46 -35.42 -37.73
CA LEU A 4 -5.30 -35.12 -36.33
C LEU A 4 -5.84 -33.72 -36.11
N ILE A 5 -7.11 -33.61 -35.85
CA ILE A 5 -7.64 -32.37 -35.30
C ILE A 5 -7.10 -32.33 -33.87
N GLU A 6 -6.01 -31.59 -33.69
CA GLU A 6 -5.56 -31.29 -32.37
C GLU A 6 -6.66 -30.51 -31.67
N LYS A 7 -7.25 -31.14 -30.68
CA LYS A 7 -8.17 -30.44 -29.79
C LYS A 7 -7.36 -29.30 -29.14
N PRO A 8 -7.88 -28.06 -29.17
CA PRO A 8 -7.20 -26.97 -28.44
C PRO A 8 -7.01 -27.41 -26.98
N PRO A 9 -5.88 -27.03 -26.37
CA PRO A 9 -5.62 -27.40 -24.98
C PRO A 9 -6.78 -26.96 -24.10
N VAL A 10 -7.21 -27.85 -23.21
CA VAL A 10 -8.28 -27.55 -22.26
C VAL A 10 -7.78 -26.42 -21.34
N ARG A 11 -8.55 -25.35 -21.26
CA ARG A 11 -8.29 -24.26 -20.35
C ARG A 11 -9.11 -24.41 -19.10
N TYR A 12 -8.54 -24.05 -18.00
CA TYR A 12 -9.18 -24.14 -16.70
C TYR A 12 -9.47 -22.75 -16.16
N CYS A 13 -10.61 -22.62 -15.50
CA CYS A 13 -11.01 -21.37 -14.85
C CYS A 13 -10.01 -20.99 -13.75
N LEU A 14 -9.55 -19.77 -13.76
CA LEU A 14 -8.59 -19.29 -12.75
C LEU A 14 -9.21 -19.19 -11.36
N GLU A 15 -10.54 -19.13 -11.26
CA GLU A 15 -11.23 -19.05 -9.97
C GLU A 15 -11.60 -20.41 -9.41
N CYS A 16 -12.36 -21.21 -10.16
CA CYS A 16 -12.90 -22.47 -9.64
C CYS A 16 -12.13 -23.72 -10.09
N GLY A 17 -11.22 -23.60 -11.04
CA GLY A 17 -10.43 -24.72 -11.54
C GLY A 17 -11.17 -25.65 -12.50
N GLU A 18 -12.43 -25.38 -12.82
CA GLU A 18 -13.22 -26.19 -13.74
C GLU A 18 -12.80 -25.94 -15.19
N PRO A 19 -12.96 -26.97 -16.07
CA PRO A 19 -12.68 -26.77 -17.48
C PRO A 19 -13.59 -25.71 -18.10
N ILE A 20 -13.01 -24.86 -18.93
CA ILE A 20 -13.78 -23.87 -19.67
C ILE A 20 -14.33 -24.53 -20.93
N ALA A 21 -15.64 -24.41 -21.15
CA ALA A 21 -16.30 -24.98 -22.32
C ALA A 21 -15.77 -24.36 -23.62
N TYR A 22 -15.79 -25.14 -24.70
CA TYR A 22 -15.43 -24.63 -26.02
C TYR A 22 -16.42 -23.59 -26.48
N GLY A 23 -15.90 -22.53 -27.07
CA GLY A 23 -16.67 -21.41 -27.55
C GLY A 23 -16.26 -20.11 -26.85
N GLY A 24 -16.59 -18.97 -27.44
CA GLY A 24 -16.17 -17.68 -26.96
C GLY A 24 -14.74 -17.34 -27.37
N ARG A 25 -14.14 -16.39 -26.69
CA ARG A 25 -12.81 -15.88 -27.03
C ARG A 25 -11.73 -16.93 -26.72
N PRO A 26 -10.70 -17.06 -27.59
CA PRO A 26 -9.59 -17.97 -27.33
C PRO A 26 -8.81 -17.66 -26.07
N ASP A 27 -8.88 -16.43 -25.56
CA ASP A 27 -8.17 -15.96 -24.36
C ASP A 27 -9.02 -16.04 -23.09
N ARG A 28 -10.14 -16.75 -23.15
CA ARG A 28 -11.05 -16.85 -22.00
C ARG A 28 -10.36 -17.53 -20.82
N LYS A 29 -10.41 -16.87 -19.66
CA LYS A 29 -9.73 -17.32 -18.43
C LYS A 29 -10.70 -17.80 -17.36
N PHE A 30 -12.01 -17.61 -17.54
CA PHE A 30 -13.04 -17.92 -16.55
C PHE A 30 -14.19 -18.67 -17.19
N CYS A 31 -14.79 -19.59 -16.43
CA CYS A 31 -15.92 -20.37 -16.91
C CYS A 31 -17.23 -19.56 -16.94
N SER A 32 -17.31 -18.50 -16.13
CA SER A 32 -18.51 -17.67 -16.01
C SER A 32 -18.16 -16.25 -15.60
N CYS A 33 -19.10 -15.33 -15.76
CA CYS A 33 -18.97 -13.97 -15.26
C CYS A 33 -18.88 -13.93 -13.73
N GLY A 34 -19.57 -14.86 -13.06
CA GLY A 34 -19.49 -14.99 -11.60
C GLY A 34 -18.09 -15.30 -11.11
N CYS A 35 -17.41 -16.25 -11.75
CA CYS A 35 -16.03 -16.59 -11.42
C CYS A 35 -15.07 -15.44 -11.70
N ARG A 36 -15.24 -14.77 -12.83
CA ARG A 36 -14.46 -13.59 -13.18
C ARG A 36 -14.59 -12.49 -12.12
N ASN A 37 -15.81 -12.19 -11.72
CA ASN A 37 -16.08 -11.15 -10.71
C ASN A 37 -15.51 -11.55 -9.36
N SER A 38 -15.66 -12.80 -8.94
CA SER A 38 -15.10 -13.30 -7.68
C SER A 38 -13.58 -13.19 -7.64
N TYR A 39 -12.93 -13.57 -8.73
CA TYR A 39 -11.47 -13.49 -8.85
C TYR A 39 -10.97 -12.05 -8.73
N HIS A 40 -11.56 -11.13 -9.49
CA HIS A 40 -11.18 -9.72 -9.46
C HIS A 40 -11.52 -9.06 -8.12
N ASN A 41 -12.67 -9.37 -7.55
CA ASN A 41 -13.07 -8.82 -6.24
C ASN A 41 -12.13 -9.26 -5.13
N ARG A 42 -11.65 -10.51 -5.15
CA ARG A 42 -10.67 -11.02 -4.19
C ARG A 42 -9.35 -10.25 -4.31
N GLY A 43 -8.85 -10.04 -5.53
CA GLY A 43 -7.66 -9.25 -5.78
C GLY A 43 -7.80 -7.81 -5.28
N TYR A 44 -8.92 -7.17 -5.56
CA TYR A 44 -9.21 -5.82 -5.08
C TYR A 44 -9.32 -5.76 -3.56
N ARG A 45 -9.86 -6.79 -2.93
CA ARG A 45 -9.95 -6.86 -1.46
C ARG A 45 -8.56 -6.89 -0.84
N GLU A 46 -7.66 -7.71 -1.35
CA GLU A 46 -6.28 -7.81 -0.87
C GLU A 46 -5.55 -6.48 -1.00
N VAL A 47 -5.66 -5.83 -2.16
CA VAL A 47 -5.06 -4.51 -2.41
C VAL A 47 -5.66 -3.47 -1.46
N ARG A 48 -6.96 -3.48 -1.22
CA ARG A 48 -7.61 -2.55 -0.28
C ARG A 48 -7.12 -2.73 1.14
N ILE A 49 -6.93 -3.97 1.59
CA ILE A 49 -6.42 -4.27 2.93
C ILE A 49 -5.02 -3.68 3.09
N ILE A 50 -4.15 -3.87 2.10
CA ILE A 50 -2.79 -3.33 2.11
C ILE A 50 -2.82 -1.80 2.14
N LYS A 51 -3.59 -1.18 1.27
CA LYS A 51 -3.72 0.29 1.22
C LYS A 51 -4.26 0.85 2.52
N HIS A 52 -5.26 0.20 3.10
CA HIS A 52 -5.85 0.62 4.37
C HIS A 52 -4.82 0.55 5.50
N ARG A 53 -4.02 -0.50 5.54
CA ARG A 53 -2.95 -0.64 6.55
C ARG A 53 -1.94 0.49 6.44
N ILE A 54 -1.47 0.78 5.23
CA ILE A 54 -0.48 1.84 4.98
C ILE A 54 -1.08 3.21 5.32
N THR A 55 -2.27 3.50 4.84
CA THR A 55 -2.96 4.76 5.09
C THR A 55 -3.23 4.96 6.58
N SER A 56 -3.68 3.92 7.27
CA SER A 56 -3.92 4.00 8.72
C SER A 56 -2.65 4.28 9.50
N ALA A 57 -1.52 3.68 9.11
CA ALA A 57 -0.23 3.94 9.75
C ALA A 57 0.24 5.38 9.51
N LEU A 58 0.09 5.89 8.29
CA LEU A 58 0.40 7.28 7.95
C LEU A 58 -0.49 8.26 8.71
N ASP A 59 -1.79 7.98 8.79
CA ASP A 59 -2.74 8.82 9.52
C ASP A 59 -2.40 8.85 11.02
N LYS A 60 -2.03 7.71 11.59
CA LYS A 60 -1.60 7.63 12.99
C LYS A 60 -0.34 8.47 13.22
N ASN A 61 0.64 8.35 12.33
CA ASN A 61 1.87 9.15 12.41
C ASN A 61 1.55 10.64 12.32
N HIS A 62 0.68 11.02 11.40
CA HIS A 62 0.27 12.42 11.25
C HIS A 62 -0.44 12.94 12.50
N ASP A 63 -1.31 12.14 13.11
CA ASP A 63 -1.99 12.52 14.35
C ASP A 63 -1.00 12.75 15.49
N VAL A 64 -0.01 11.87 15.65
CA VAL A 64 1.04 11.99 16.67
C VAL A 64 1.85 13.28 16.45
N LEU A 65 2.30 13.51 15.22
CA LEU A 65 3.09 14.70 14.88
C LEU A 65 2.27 15.99 15.03
N SER A 66 1.00 15.97 14.65
CA SER A 66 0.09 17.12 14.81
C SER A 66 -0.10 17.45 16.29
N LYS A 67 -0.23 16.43 17.14
CA LYS A 67 -0.34 16.62 18.59
C LYS A 67 0.92 17.26 19.16
N LEU A 68 2.10 16.81 18.74
CA LEU A 68 3.36 17.38 19.17
C LEU A 68 3.48 18.85 18.78
N LEU A 69 3.10 19.19 17.56
CA LEU A 69 3.10 20.58 17.08
C LEU A 69 2.16 21.46 17.91
N ARG A 70 0.97 20.95 18.26
CA ARG A 70 0.04 21.70 19.12
C ARG A 70 0.60 21.92 20.52
N MET A 71 1.44 21.01 21.00
CA MET A 71 2.11 21.11 22.29
C MET A 71 3.37 21.98 22.23
N GLY A 72 3.75 22.48 21.06
CA GLY A 72 4.97 23.25 20.86
C GLY A 72 6.25 22.42 20.87
N VAL A 73 6.14 21.11 20.70
CA VAL A 73 7.29 20.21 20.67
C VAL A 73 7.83 20.15 19.24
N THR A 74 9.13 20.46 19.07
CA THR A 74 9.78 20.45 17.76
C THR A 74 10.84 19.37 17.62
N ALA A 75 11.21 18.72 18.73
CA ALA A 75 12.18 17.63 18.77
C ALA A 75 11.76 16.62 19.85
N ILE A 76 11.92 15.35 19.54
CA ILE A 76 11.55 14.27 20.47
C ILE A 76 12.37 13.01 20.13
N SER A 77 12.70 12.22 21.15
CA SER A 77 13.40 10.95 20.94
C SER A 77 12.53 9.91 20.25
N LEU A 78 13.14 9.01 19.48
CA LEU A 78 12.41 7.93 18.81
C LEU A 78 11.73 6.97 19.79
N PRO A 79 12.34 6.58 20.93
CA PRO A 79 11.62 5.77 21.91
C PRO A 79 10.35 6.42 22.43
N ASP A 80 10.37 7.71 22.72
CA ASP A 80 9.19 8.44 23.20
C ASP A 80 8.13 8.53 22.11
N LEU A 81 8.53 8.77 20.86
CA LEU A 81 7.61 8.74 19.72
C LEU A 81 6.96 7.36 19.55
N ALA A 82 7.74 6.29 19.70
CA ALA A 82 7.22 4.93 19.57
C ALA A 82 6.13 4.64 20.60
N GLN A 83 6.29 5.15 21.83
CA GLN A 83 5.29 5.02 22.88
C GLN A 83 3.98 5.75 22.53
N MET A 84 4.05 6.79 21.72
CA MET A 84 2.87 7.50 21.22
C MET A 84 2.19 6.79 20.05
N GLY A 85 2.78 5.70 19.54
CA GLY A 85 2.26 4.95 18.41
C GLY A 85 2.80 5.38 17.05
N PHE A 86 3.89 6.15 17.03
CA PHE A 86 4.54 6.56 15.79
C PHE A 86 5.41 5.42 15.24
N ASN A 87 5.29 5.15 13.94
CA ASN A 87 6.14 4.19 13.25
C ASN A 87 6.97 4.93 12.19
N PRO A 88 8.31 5.05 12.38
CA PRO A 88 9.16 5.81 11.48
C PRO A 88 9.31 5.20 10.09
N GLU A 89 8.87 3.96 9.87
CA GLU A 89 8.90 3.31 8.57
C GLU A 89 7.86 3.86 7.60
N TYR A 90 6.79 4.51 8.10
CA TYR A 90 5.72 5.04 7.27
C TYR A 90 5.87 6.54 7.10
N ILE A 91 6.29 6.94 5.90
CA ILE A 91 6.47 8.33 5.51
C ILE A 91 5.91 8.54 4.09
N THR A 92 5.48 9.76 3.78
CA THR A 92 4.99 10.08 2.43
C THR A 92 6.12 10.41 1.47
N SER A 93 7.19 10.99 1.97
CA SER A 93 8.39 11.25 1.17
C SER A 93 9.61 11.47 2.06
N PHE A 94 10.79 11.28 1.49
CA PHE A 94 12.03 11.64 2.16
C PHE A 94 13.04 12.17 1.15
N SER A 95 13.99 12.96 1.64
CA SER A 95 15.12 13.41 0.85
C SER A 95 16.35 13.54 1.74
N LYS A 96 17.52 13.32 1.15
CA LYS A 96 18.79 13.58 1.84
C LYS A 96 19.28 14.97 1.41
N ASN A 97 19.51 15.82 2.38
CA ASN A 97 19.92 17.19 2.15
C ASN A 97 21.07 17.53 3.10
N GLY A 98 22.30 17.65 2.56
CA GLY A 98 23.47 18.00 3.35
C GLY A 98 23.81 17.00 4.46
N GLY A 99 23.64 15.69 4.21
CA GLY A 99 23.86 14.65 5.20
C GLY A 99 22.73 14.45 6.19
N ARG A 100 21.64 15.22 6.07
CA ARG A 100 20.45 15.10 6.90
C ARG A 100 19.34 14.38 6.13
N THR A 101 18.59 13.52 6.82
CA THR A 101 17.41 12.86 6.26
C THR A 101 16.17 13.66 6.61
N GLU A 102 15.58 14.31 5.60
CA GLU A 102 14.32 15.05 5.73
C GLU A 102 13.17 14.12 5.37
N CYS A 103 12.24 13.96 6.30
CA CYS A 103 11.05 13.13 6.12
C CYS A 103 9.79 13.98 6.12
N ARG A 104 8.77 13.51 5.39
CA ARG A 104 7.45 14.14 5.39
C ARG A 104 6.39 13.11 5.70
N CYS A 105 5.42 13.54 6.49
CA CYS A 105 4.19 12.80 6.71
C CYS A 105 3.04 13.76 6.38
N TYR A 106 2.51 13.65 5.15
CA TYR A 106 1.55 14.59 4.57
C TYR A 106 2.10 16.03 4.58
N ASP A 107 1.52 16.91 5.38
CA ASP A 107 1.88 18.33 5.47
C ASP A 107 2.89 18.63 6.58
N ILE A 108 3.44 17.62 7.24
CA ILE A 108 4.40 17.78 8.34
C ILE A 108 5.76 17.28 7.91
N LYS A 109 6.77 18.08 8.17
CA LYS A 109 8.16 17.80 7.82
C LYS A 109 9.01 17.73 9.08
N TYR A 110 10.00 16.85 9.10
CA TYR A 110 10.95 16.72 10.19
C TYR A 110 12.25 16.12 9.68
N PHE A 111 13.32 16.29 10.45
CA PHE A 111 14.58 15.62 10.21
C PHE A 111 14.69 14.38 11.09
N LEU A 112 15.16 13.29 10.52
CA LEU A 112 15.31 12.01 11.19
C LEU A 112 16.78 11.72 11.46
N THR A 113 17.10 11.36 12.71
CA THR A 113 18.39 10.80 13.10
C THR A 113 18.18 9.39 13.66
N PRO A 114 19.24 8.61 13.90
CA PRO A 114 19.07 7.29 14.50
C PRO A 114 18.42 7.28 15.90
N THR A 115 18.39 8.42 16.59
CA THR A 115 17.90 8.50 17.98
C THR A 115 16.71 9.40 18.17
N ARG A 116 16.44 10.34 17.26
CA ARG A 116 15.38 11.34 17.44
C ARG A 116 14.90 11.93 16.12
N ILE A 117 13.81 12.68 16.20
CA ILE A 117 13.41 13.62 15.15
C ILE A 117 13.57 15.05 15.69
N PHE A 118 13.79 16.01 14.80
CA PHE A 118 13.92 17.42 15.16
C PHE A 118 13.47 18.31 14.01
N SER A 119 13.35 19.62 14.28
CA SER A 119 12.84 20.62 13.35
C SER A 119 11.46 20.25 12.78
N LEU A 120 10.59 19.79 13.65
CA LEU A 120 9.22 19.42 13.31
C LEU A 120 8.43 20.68 12.95
N VAL A 121 7.95 20.77 11.71
CA VAL A 121 7.20 21.93 11.22
C VAL A 121 6.09 21.48 10.30
N ARG A 122 5.01 22.25 10.25
CA ARG A 122 3.95 22.08 9.26
C ARG A 122 4.31 22.86 8.01
N THR A 123 4.23 22.20 6.86
CA THR A 123 4.48 22.83 5.57
C THR A 123 3.17 23.10 4.86
N ASN A 124 3.16 24.14 4.01
CA ASN A 124 2.01 24.37 3.15
C ASN A 124 2.09 23.40 1.98
N ILE A 125 1.05 22.58 1.83
CA ILE A 125 0.85 21.80 0.62
C ILE A 125 0.17 22.71 -0.39
N VAL A 126 0.90 23.04 -1.42
CA VAL A 126 0.35 23.81 -2.54
C VAL A 126 -0.08 22.85 -3.64
#